data_c6ef95a6ff4312b44a05c43236f89eab
#
_entry.id   c6ef95a6ff4312b44a05c43236f89eab
#
_cell.length_a   1.000
_cell.length_b   1.000
_cell.length_c   1.000
_cell.angle_alpha   90.00
_cell.angle_beta   90.00
_cell.angle_gamma   90.00
#
_symmetry.space_group_name_H-M   'P 1'
#
loop_
_entity.id
_entity.type
_entity.pdbx_description
1 polymer ?
#
loop_
_entity_poly.entity_id
_entity_poly.type
_entity_poly.pdbx_seq_one_letter_code
_entity_poly.pdbx_strand_id
1 'polypeptide(L)'
;WLVANAERGYKSYEDFRDAARKSPGQLTVAVGGTANAHTLMAAAIRSMGDIDIRIIPYGGGADVRRALLANEVDAGVIHAPVMLGEIREGLINVLTVGGSLERIHHEPLRDTPALRDHGIPAAFGVVRILMAPKSLPAETLAEIERIAEKAVATEHYRKFGEKFGFAPVWMSSEEADALMRAELANFREIKTKYLD
;
A
#
# COMPACT_ATOMS: atom_id res chain seq x y z
N TRP A 1 -2.53 2.35 -0.41
CA TRP A 1 -3.26 3.62 -0.52
C TRP A 1 -4.48 3.61 0.38
N LEU A 2 -4.79 4.74 1.00
CA LEU A 2 -6.10 4.99 1.58
C LEU A 2 -6.99 5.56 0.48
N VAL A 3 -8.11 4.92 0.25
CA VAL A 3 -9.06 5.28 -0.82
C VAL A 3 -10.48 5.33 -0.29
N ALA A 4 -11.35 6.08 -0.97
CA ALA A 4 -12.77 6.13 -0.66
C ALA A 4 -13.61 6.14 -1.95
N ASN A 5 -14.84 5.66 -1.88
CA ASN A 5 -15.81 5.84 -2.95
C ASN A 5 -16.06 7.34 -3.16
N ALA A 6 -16.07 7.80 -4.42
CA ALA A 6 -16.23 9.22 -4.74
C ALA A 6 -17.57 9.80 -4.24
N GLU A 7 -18.62 8.97 -4.14
CA GLU A 7 -19.93 9.35 -3.60
C GLU A 7 -19.89 9.72 -2.11
N ARG A 8 -18.85 9.30 -1.35
CA ARG A 8 -18.66 9.70 0.04
C ARG A 8 -18.24 11.17 0.20
N GLY A 9 -17.80 11.80 -0.89
CA GLY A 9 -17.43 13.20 -0.91
C GLY A 9 -16.04 13.52 -0.38
N TYR A 10 -15.27 12.54 0.11
CA TYR A 10 -13.88 12.75 0.52
C TYR A 10 -12.99 12.86 -0.73
N LYS A 11 -12.33 14.00 -0.91
CA LYS A 11 -11.42 14.26 -2.04
C LYS A 11 -9.96 14.25 -1.63
N SER A 12 -9.69 14.37 -0.33
CA SER A 12 -8.35 14.41 0.26
C SER A 12 -8.30 13.65 1.59
N TYR A 13 -7.11 13.43 2.10
CA TYR A 13 -6.93 12.90 3.45
C TYR A 13 -7.49 13.85 4.51
N GLU A 14 -7.36 15.15 4.30
CA GLU A 14 -7.88 16.19 5.19
C GLU A 14 -9.41 16.09 5.32
N ASP A 15 -10.13 15.90 4.22
CA ASP A 15 -11.60 15.74 4.26
C ASP A 15 -12.00 14.55 5.11
N PHE A 16 -11.32 13.40 4.91
CA PHE A 16 -11.56 12.18 5.67
C PHE A 16 -11.20 12.36 7.15
N ARG A 17 -10.03 12.93 7.44
CA ARG A 17 -9.57 13.22 8.81
C ARG A 17 -10.56 14.11 9.55
N ASP A 18 -10.99 15.19 8.91
CA ASP A 18 -11.91 16.17 9.52
C ASP A 18 -13.29 15.56 9.75
N ALA A 19 -13.76 14.68 8.86
CA ALA A 19 -14.99 13.91 9.08
C ALA A 19 -14.83 12.91 10.26
N ALA A 20 -13.70 12.22 10.36
CA ALA A 20 -13.42 11.31 11.47
C ALA A 20 -13.34 12.05 12.82
N ARG A 21 -12.78 13.24 12.86
CA ARG A 21 -12.73 14.08 14.06
C ARG A 21 -14.10 14.60 14.47
N LYS A 22 -14.98 14.87 13.52
CA LYS A 22 -16.38 15.30 13.80
C LYS A 22 -17.24 14.15 14.33
N SER A 23 -16.91 12.91 13.98
CA SER A 23 -17.68 11.71 14.33
C SER A 23 -16.78 10.59 14.82
N PRO A 24 -16.15 10.73 16.01
CA PRO A 24 -15.20 9.75 16.55
C PRO A 24 -15.81 8.35 16.62
N GLY A 25 -15.06 7.34 16.19
CA GLY A 25 -15.45 5.94 16.20
C GLY A 25 -16.59 5.56 15.23
N GLN A 26 -17.06 6.47 14.39
CA GLN A 26 -18.14 6.16 13.45
C GLN A 26 -17.61 5.72 12.08
N LEU A 27 -16.55 6.35 11.58
CA LEU A 27 -16.01 6.04 10.26
C LEU A 27 -15.34 4.67 10.24
N THR A 28 -15.55 3.95 9.16
CA THR A 28 -15.05 2.59 8.93
C THR A 28 -14.00 2.56 7.84
N VAL A 29 -12.92 1.81 8.08
CA VAL A 29 -11.83 1.60 7.13
C VAL A 29 -11.63 0.11 6.88
N ALA A 30 -11.93 -0.35 5.67
CA ALA A 30 -11.72 -1.73 5.26
C ALA A 30 -10.23 -2.03 5.03
N VAL A 31 -9.79 -3.21 5.48
CA VAL A 31 -8.44 -3.73 5.25
C VAL A 31 -8.49 -5.18 4.80
N GLY A 32 -7.60 -5.60 3.92
CA GLY A 32 -7.55 -6.98 3.41
C GLY A 32 -6.75 -7.89 4.34
N GLY A 33 -7.32 -8.29 5.48
CA GLY A 33 -6.70 -9.17 6.47
C GLY A 33 -6.49 -8.51 7.83
N THR A 34 -6.03 -9.28 8.81
CA THR A 34 -5.91 -8.85 10.21
C THR A 34 -4.48 -8.48 10.62
N ALA A 35 -3.46 -8.91 9.87
CA ALA A 35 -2.05 -8.76 10.25
C ALA A 35 -1.15 -8.61 8.99
N ASN A 36 -1.24 -7.46 8.33
CA ASN A 36 -0.42 -7.15 7.16
C ASN A 36 -0.19 -5.63 7.03
N ALA A 37 0.52 -5.21 5.98
CA ALA A 37 0.85 -3.80 5.74
C ALA A 37 -0.40 -2.89 5.64
N HIS A 38 -1.52 -3.38 5.14
CA HIS A 38 -2.77 -2.59 5.05
C HIS A 38 -3.34 -2.31 6.43
N THR A 39 -3.38 -3.34 7.29
CA THR A 39 -3.84 -3.19 8.68
C THR A 39 -2.94 -2.26 9.47
N LEU A 40 -1.60 -2.41 9.32
CA LEU A 40 -0.63 -1.53 9.96
C LEU A 40 -0.76 -0.08 9.46
N MET A 41 -0.99 0.13 8.17
CA MET A 41 -1.22 1.48 7.63
C MET A 41 -2.50 2.11 8.20
N ALA A 42 -3.60 1.37 8.27
CA ALA A 42 -4.84 1.87 8.85
C ALA A 42 -4.68 2.20 10.34
N ALA A 43 -3.94 1.37 11.08
CA ALA A 43 -3.64 1.60 12.48
C ALA A 43 -2.71 2.82 12.70
N ALA A 44 -1.71 3.01 11.84
CA ALA A 44 -0.86 4.20 11.85
C ALA A 44 -1.68 5.48 11.56
N ILE A 45 -2.57 5.44 10.58
CA ILE A 45 -3.50 6.54 10.27
C ILE A 45 -4.35 6.88 11.51
N ARG A 46 -4.92 5.87 12.19
CA ARG A 46 -5.71 6.05 13.40
C ARG A 46 -4.89 6.68 14.53
N SER A 47 -3.74 6.09 14.82
CA SER A 47 -2.94 6.42 15.99
C SER A 47 -2.16 7.72 15.83
N MET A 48 -1.47 7.90 14.68
CA MET A 48 -0.63 9.07 14.41
C MET A 48 -1.41 10.22 13.80
N GLY A 49 -2.51 9.94 13.10
CA GLY A 49 -3.41 10.94 12.52
C GLY A 49 -4.33 11.59 13.54
N ASP A 50 -4.31 11.13 14.80
CA ASP A 50 -5.16 11.60 15.89
C ASP A 50 -6.65 11.59 15.48
N ILE A 51 -7.11 10.42 15.02
CA ILE A 51 -8.50 10.17 14.64
C ILE A 51 -8.98 8.83 15.17
N ASP A 52 -10.25 8.76 15.53
CA ASP A 52 -10.88 7.51 15.95
C ASP A 52 -11.69 6.92 14.79
N ILE A 53 -11.21 5.79 14.25
CA ILE A 53 -11.81 5.06 13.14
C ILE A 53 -11.90 3.57 13.48
N ARG A 54 -12.89 2.89 12.92
CA ARG A 54 -13.05 1.44 13.05
C ARG A 54 -12.38 0.74 11.87
N ILE A 55 -11.40 -0.09 12.16
CA ILE A 55 -10.71 -0.90 11.15
C ILE A 55 -11.46 -2.22 11.00
N ILE A 56 -11.96 -2.49 9.80
CA ILE A 56 -12.78 -3.68 9.47
C ILE A 56 -11.96 -4.62 8.58
N PRO A 57 -11.55 -5.80 9.07
CA PRO A 57 -10.84 -6.77 8.27
C PRO A 57 -11.78 -7.53 7.34
N TYR A 58 -11.39 -7.64 6.07
CA TYR A 58 -12.02 -8.45 5.04
C TYR A 58 -11.09 -9.59 4.60
N GLY A 59 -11.59 -10.56 3.83
CA GLY A 59 -10.83 -11.72 3.38
C GLY A 59 -9.65 -11.41 2.45
N GLY A 60 -9.69 -10.27 1.76
CA GLY A 60 -8.62 -9.83 0.86
C GLY A 60 -8.97 -8.56 0.08
N GLY A 61 -8.08 -8.17 -0.84
CA GLY A 61 -8.25 -6.94 -1.62
C GLY A 61 -9.52 -6.93 -2.49
N ALA A 62 -9.95 -8.08 -3.01
CA ALA A 62 -11.18 -8.18 -3.79
C ALA A 62 -12.43 -7.86 -2.95
N ASP A 63 -12.47 -8.31 -1.70
CA ASP A 63 -13.58 -8.03 -0.79
C ASP A 63 -13.58 -6.57 -0.35
N VAL A 64 -12.40 -5.99 -0.09
CA VAL A 64 -12.26 -4.55 0.20
C VAL A 64 -12.77 -3.72 -0.98
N ARG A 65 -12.39 -4.10 -2.21
CA ARG A 65 -12.86 -3.44 -3.44
C ARG A 65 -14.39 -3.48 -3.53
N ARG A 66 -14.99 -4.65 -3.32
CA ARG A 66 -16.44 -4.81 -3.34
C ARG A 66 -17.12 -3.93 -2.29
N ALA A 67 -16.63 -3.94 -1.06
CA ALA A 67 -17.19 -3.15 0.04
C ALA A 67 -17.11 -1.63 -0.24
N LEU A 68 -16.00 -1.15 -0.82
CA LEU A 68 -15.84 0.24 -1.23
C LEU A 68 -16.84 0.64 -2.32
N LEU A 69 -16.97 -0.18 -3.38
CA LEU A 69 -17.88 0.10 -4.49
C LEU A 69 -19.36 0.03 -4.06
N ALA A 70 -19.68 -0.82 -3.09
CA ALA A 70 -21.02 -0.92 -2.52
C ALA A 70 -21.31 0.13 -1.42
N ASN A 71 -20.38 1.04 -1.14
CA ASN A 71 -20.51 2.02 -0.03
C ASN A 71 -20.76 1.38 1.35
N GLU A 72 -20.31 0.12 1.58
CA GLU A 72 -20.42 -0.57 2.87
C GLU A 72 -19.49 0.02 3.94
N VAL A 73 -18.41 0.68 3.50
CA VAL A 73 -17.38 1.31 4.34
C VAL A 73 -17.08 2.72 3.87
N ASP A 74 -16.52 3.55 4.76
CA ASP A 74 -16.23 4.95 4.45
C ASP A 74 -14.92 5.10 3.66
N ALA A 75 -13.92 4.26 3.96
CA ALA A 75 -12.65 4.20 3.26
C ALA A 75 -12.08 2.78 3.27
N GLY A 76 -10.99 2.57 2.56
CA GLY A 76 -10.26 1.29 2.58
C GLY A 76 -8.79 1.49 2.34
N VAL A 77 -7.97 0.62 2.93
CA VAL A 77 -6.55 0.53 2.61
C VAL A 77 -6.32 -0.62 1.65
N ILE A 78 -5.84 -0.28 0.47
CA ILE A 78 -5.68 -1.21 -0.65
C ILE A 78 -4.41 -0.86 -1.44
N HIS A 79 -3.86 -1.78 -2.21
CA HIS A 79 -2.78 -1.40 -3.12
C HIS A 79 -3.24 -1.28 -4.57
N ALA A 80 -2.51 -0.46 -5.30
CA ALA A 80 -2.83 0.08 -6.61
C ALA A 80 -3.50 -0.87 -7.61
N PRO A 81 -2.96 -2.06 -7.87
CA PRO A 81 -3.48 -2.90 -8.95
C PRO A 81 -4.94 -3.30 -8.81
N VAL A 82 -5.45 -3.29 -7.58
CA VAL A 82 -6.80 -3.81 -7.29
C VAL A 82 -7.91 -2.86 -7.73
N MET A 83 -7.65 -1.54 -7.76
CA MET A 83 -8.68 -0.52 -8.06
C MET A 83 -8.23 0.54 -9.07
N LEU A 84 -7.19 0.27 -9.84
CA LEU A 84 -6.65 1.25 -10.78
C LEU A 84 -7.66 1.66 -11.87
N GLY A 85 -8.54 0.75 -12.28
CA GLY A 85 -9.62 1.03 -13.23
C GLY A 85 -10.60 2.05 -12.66
N GLU A 86 -11.14 1.79 -11.49
CA GLU A 86 -12.11 2.63 -10.81
C GLU A 86 -11.56 4.01 -10.44
N ILE A 87 -10.27 4.08 -10.11
CA ILE A 87 -9.58 5.36 -9.88
C ILE A 87 -9.50 6.17 -11.18
N ARG A 88 -9.15 5.54 -12.30
CA ARG A 88 -9.11 6.21 -13.61
C ARG A 88 -10.49 6.67 -14.10
N GLU A 89 -11.53 5.95 -13.74
CA GLU A 89 -12.92 6.28 -14.03
C GLU A 89 -13.52 7.32 -13.07
N GLY A 90 -12.78 7.72 -12.02
CA GLY A 90 -13.22 8.68 -11.04
C GLY A 90 -14.27 8.14 -10.05
N LEU A 91 -14.45 6.83 -9.98
CA LEU A 91 -15.37 6.17 -9.03
C LEU A 91 -14.77 6.07 -7.63
N ILE A 92 -13.44 6.08 -7.55
CA ILE A 92 -12.68 5.99 -6.29
C ILE A 92 -11.67 7.12 -6.22
N ASN A 93 -11.69 7.84 -5.11
CA ASN A 93 -10.69 8.87 -4.79
C ASN A 93 -9.54 8.25 -3.99
N VAL A 94 -8.31 8.59 -4.35
CA VAL A 94 -7.12 8.28 -3.54
C VAL A 94 -6.87 9.44 -2.59
N LEU A 95 -6.98 9.17 -1.29
CA LEU A 95 -6.89 10.20 -0.26
C LEU A 95 -5.44 10.45 0.17
N THR A 96 -4.66 9.38 0.28
CA THR A 96 -3.22 9.44 0.57
C THR A 96 -2.53 8.12 0.17
N VAL A 97 -1.23 8.17 -0.02
CA VAL A 97 -0.40 7.01 -0.33
C VAL A 97 0.53 6.68 0.84
N GLY A 98 0.76 5.37 1.06
CA GLY A 98 1.60 4.90 2.17
C GLY A 98 3.10 4.94 1.89
N GLY A 99 3.50 4.98 0.62
CA GLY A 99 4.87 4.86 0.19
C GLY A 99 5.52 6.16 -0.27
N SER A 100 6.77 6.05 -0.70
CA SER A 100 7.49 7.15 -1.35
C SER A 100 6.87 7.44 -2.73
N LEU A 101 6.56 8.71 -3.00
CA LEU A 101 6.04 9.17 -4.29
C LEU A 101 6.99 8.86 -5.46
N GLU A 102 8.29 8.76 -5.21
CA GLU A 102 9.31 8.42 -6.21
C GLU A 102 9.10 7.05 -6.86
N ARG A 103 8.33 6.17 -6.19
CA ARG A 103 7.99 4.83 -6.68
C ARG A 103 6.60 4.74 -7.32
N ILE A 104 5.87 5.86 -7.38
CA ILE A 104 4.52 5.89 -7.97
C ILE A 104 4.65 6.38 -9.40
N HIS A 105 4.59 5.45 -10.35
CA HIS A 105 4.69 5.73 -11.79
C HIS A 105 3.34 5.92 -12.50
N HIS A 106 2.26 6.18 -11.73
CA HIS A 106 0.92 6.39 -12.29
C HIS A 106 0.58 7.87 -12.32
N GLU A 107 0.36 8.39 -13.52
CA GLU A 107 0.04 9.78 -13.79
C GLU A 107 -1.06 10.35 -12.85
N PRO A 108 -2.22 9.68 -12.64
CA PRO A 108 -3.26 10.24 -11.79
C PRO A 108 -2.87 10.36 -10.30
N LEU A 109 -1.75 9.79 -9.88
CA LEU A 109 -1.38 9.63 -8.47
C LEU A 109 -0.07 10.32 -8.10
N ARG A 110 0.63 10.90 -9.08
CA ARG A 110 1.92 11.58 -8.83
C ARG A 110 1.82 12.72 -7.84
N ASP A 111 0.68 13.41 -7.85
CA ASP A 111 0.42 14.56 -7.00
C ASP A 111 -0.33 14.21 -5.71
N THR A 112 -0.61 12.91 -5.46
CA THR A 112 -1.28 12.49 -4.24
C THR A 112 -0.32 12.55 -3.06
N PRO A 113 -0.60 13.34 -2.00
CA PRO A 113 0.27 13.44 -0.84
C PRO A 113 0.48 12.09 -0.16
N ALA A 114 1.68 11.83 0.35
CA ALA A 114 2.01 10.66 1.13
C ALA A 114 1.66 10.86 2.62
N LEU A 115 1.57 9.79 3.39
CA LEU A 115 1.33 9.85 4.84
C LEU A 115 2.27 10.82 5.56
N ARG A 116 3.54 10.87 5.17
CA ARG A 116 4.53 11.79 5.75
C ARG A 116 4.16 13.28 5.57
N ASP A 117 3.50 13.62 4.46
CA ASP A 117 3.09 15.00 4.17
C ASP A 117 1.91 15.44 5.05
N HIS A 118 1.21 14.47 5.65
CA HIS A 118 0.16 14.69 6.64
C HIS A 118 0.66 14.56 8.10
N GLY A 119 1.99 14.52 8.30
CA GLY A 119 2.59 14.39 9.64
C GLY A 119 2.56 12.97 10.22
N ILE A 120 2.30 11.96 9.41
CA ILE A 120 2.36 10.55 9.77
C ILE A 120 3.70 9.98 9.29
N PRO A 121 4.75 9.89 10.14
CA PRO A 121 6.10 9.52 9.74
C PRO A 121 6.25 8.00 9.54
N ALA A 122 5.33 7.41 8.81
CA ALA A 122 5.33 5.99 8.50
C ALA A 122 5.29 5.79 6.98
N ALA A 123 6.02 4.81 6.51
CA ALA A 123 6.02 4.40 5.11
C ALA A 123 5.54 2.96 4.99
N PHE A 124 4.60 2.75 4.07
CA PHE A 124 4.06 1.43 3.76
C PHE A 124 4.14 1.20 2.26
N GLY A 125 4.84 0.14 1.88
CA GLY A 125 4.97 -0.28 0.49
C GLY A 125 4.69 -1.77 0.35
N VAL A 126 4.47 -2.21 -0.88
CA VAL A 126 4.43 -3.64 -1.22
C VAL A 126 5.59 -3.92 -2.17
N VAL A 127 6.51 -4.74 -1.71
CA VAL A 127 7.64 -5.22 -2.51
C VAL A 127 7.35 -6.65 -2.95
N ARG A 128 7.63 -6.96 -4.20
CA ARG A 128 7.56 -8.32 -4.73
C ARG A 128 8.97 -8.87 -4.82
N ILE A 129 9.22 -9.96 -4.13
CA ILE A 129 10.56 -10.56 -4.01
C ILE A 129 10.48 -12.02 -4.46
N LEU A 130 11.41 -12.41 -5.32
CA LEU A 130 11.65 -13.82 -5.61
C LEU A 130 12.51 -14.39 -4.49
N MET A 131 12.06 -15.47 -3.88
CA MET A 131 12.79 -16.14 -2.78
C MET A 131 13.22 -17.54 -3.17
N ALA A 132 14.37 -17.95 -2.66
CA ALA A 132 14.91 -19.30 -2.81
C ALA A 132 15.24 -19.93 -1.45
N PRO A 133 15.21 -21.28 -1.34
CA PRO A 133 15.69 -21.96 -0.14
C PRO A 133 17.16 -21.64 0.16
N LYS A 134 17.51 -21.51 1.44
CA LYS A 134 18.91 -21.29 1.85
C LYS A 134 19.87 -22.40 1.44
N SER A 135 19.34 -23.60 1.18
CA SER A 135 20.11 -24.78 0.72
C SER A 135 20.40 -24.76 -0.78
N LEU A 136 19.93 -23.74 -1.53
CA LEU A 136 20.19 -23.64 -2.96
C LEU A 136 21.69 -23.46 -3.20
N PRO A 137 22.33 -24.23 -4.13
CA PRO A 137 23.72 -24.01 -4.49
C PRO A 137 23.96 -22.58 -5.00
N ALA A 138 25.09 -22.00 -4.62
CA ALA A 138 25.43 -20.62 -4.97
C ALA A 138 25.46 -20.38 -6.51
N GLU A 139 25.92 -21.36 -7.27
CA GLU A 139 25.94 -21.30 -8.74
C GLU A 139 24.51 -21.20 -9.31
N THR A 140 23.58 -21.99 -8.77
CA THR A 140 22.17 -21.97 -9.18
C THR A 140 21.52 -20.64 -8.81
N LEU A 141 21.82 -20.09 -7.62
CA LEU A 141 21.32 -18.79 -7.21
C LEU A 141 21.81 -17.68 -8.15
N ALA A 142 23.11 -17.68 -8.48
CA ALA A 142 23.69 -16.70 -9.41
C ALA A 142 23.05 -16.77 -10.81
N GLU A 143 22.73 -17.97 -11.28
CA GLU A 143 22.04 -18.13 -12.57
C GLU A 143 20.60 -17.60 -12.51
N ILE A 144 19.86 -17.86 -11.42
CA ILE A 144 18.51 -17.32 -11.22
C ILE A 144 18.56 -15.79 -11.17
N GLU A 145 19.51 -15.20 -10.45
CA GLU A 145 19.69 -13.74 -10.40
C GLU A 145 19.93 -13.16 -11.79
N ARG A 146 20.84 -13.75 -12.55
CA ARG A 146 21.15 -13.31 -13.93
C ARG A 146 19.92 -13.37 -14.85
N ILE A 147 19.09 -14.41 -14.72
CA ILE A 147 17.85 -14.54 -15.50
C ILE A 147 16.83 -13.51 -15.07
N ALA A 148 16.64 -13.33 -13.76
CA ALA A 148 15.69 -12.38 -13.19
C ALA A 148 16.04 -10.92 -13.56
N GLU A 149 17.31 -10.55 -13.47
CA GLU A 149 17.80 -9.23 -13.89
C GLU A 149 17.45 -8.93 -15.35
N LYS A 150 17.75 -9.88 -16.25
CA LYS A 150 17.39 -9.74 -17.66
C LYS A 150 15.89 -9.66 -17.89
N ALA A 151 15.10 -10.44 -17.16
CA ALA A 151 13.64 -10.42 -17.25
C ALA A 151 13.05 -9.07 -16.83
N VAL A 152 13.52 -8.52 -15.71
CA VAL A 152 13.07 -7.22 -15.19
C VAL A 152 13.42 -6.07 -16.14
N ALA A 153 14.55 -6.17 -16.85
CA ALA A 153 14.99 -5.16 -17.83
C ALA A 153 14.19 -5.18 -19.14
N THR A 154 13.33 -6.18 -19.37
CA THR A 154 12.57 -6.27 -20.64
C THR A 154 11.47 -5.22 -20.75
N GLU A 155 11.22 -4.74 -21.97
CA GLU A 155 10.08 -3.88 -22.24
C GLU A 155 8.73 -4.56 -21.92
N HIS A 156 8.65 -5.88 -22.09
CA HIS A 156 7.48 -6.66 -21.73
C HIS A 156 7.15 -6.53 -20.25
N TYR A 157 8.16 -6.69 -19.38
CA TYR A 157 7.97 -6.59 -17.92
C TYR A 157 7.68 -5.15 -17.50
N ARG A 158 8.28 -4.15 -18.17
CA ARG A 158 7.96 -2.73 -17.94
C ARG A 158 6.49 -2.44 -18.25
N LYS A 159 6.00 -2.86 -19.42
CA LYS A 159 4.58 -2.71 -19.80
C LYS A 159 3.64 -3.46 -18.86
N PHE A 160 4.07 -4.63 -18.39
CA PHE A 160 3.32 -5.38 -17.36
C PHE A 160 3.23 -4.58 -16.05
N GLY A 161 4.32 -3.97 -15.60
CA GLY A 161 4.33 -3.08 -14.43
C GLY A 161 3.38 -1.89 -14.59
N GLU A 162 3.41 -1.21 -15.72
CA GLU A 162 2.50 -0.10 -16.04
C GLU A 162 1.02 -0.52 -16.00
N LYS A 163 0.71 -1.71 -16.56
CA LYS A 163 -0.65 -2.24 -16.55
C LYS A 163 -1.15 -2.55 -15.14
N PHE A 164 -0.28 -3.08 -14.28
CA PHE A 164 -0.63 -3.55 -12.94
C PHE A 164 -0.22 -2.59 -11.81
N GLY A 165 0.29 -1.42 -12.14
CA GLY A 165 0.51 -0.37 -11.16
C GLY A 165 1.73 -0.57 -10.29
N PHE A 166 2.83 -1.12 -10.80
CA PHE A 166 4.09 -1.18 -10.10
C PHE A 166 5.28 -0.82 -11.00
N ALA A 167 6.34 -0.28 -10.40
CA ALA A 167 7.60 -0.07 -11.09
C ALA A 167 8.47 -1.32 -11.01
N PRO A 168 8.90 -1.88 -12.15
CA PRO A 168 9.94 -2.89 -12.15
C PRO A 168 11.26 -2.28 -11.65
N VAL A 169 11.80 -2.85 -10.57
CA VAL A 169 13.10 -2.48 -10.03
C VAL A 169 13.90 -3.75 -9.83
N TRP A 170 15.10 -3.79 -10.38
CA TRP A 170 16.05 -4.84 -10.09
C TRP A 170 16.80 -4.53 -8.79
N MET A 171 16.95 -5.55 -7.96
CA MET A 171 17.82 -5.55 -6.78
C MET A 171 18.53 -6.89 -6.73
N SER A 172 19.80 -6.88 -6.38
CA SER A 172 20.55 -8.09 -6.05
C SER A 172 19.99 -8.78 -4.80
N SER A 173 20.36 -10.02 -4.55
CA SER A 173 19.98 -10.74 -3.32
C SER A 173 20.41 -9.98 -2.06
N GLU A 174 21.60 -9.37 -2.07
CA GLU A 174 22.11 -8.60 -0.93
C GLU A 174 21.27 -7.34 -0.68
N GLU A 175 20.96 -6.57 -1.72
CA GLU A 175 20.12 -5.37 -1.63
C GLU A 175 18.69 -5.71 -1.19
N ALA A 176 18.12 -6.80 -1.72
CA ALA A 176 16.80 -7.27 -1.36
C ALA A 176 16.74 -7.73 0.11
N ASP A 177 17.75 -8.45 0.61
CA ASP A 177 17.84 -8.87 2.02
C ASP A 177 18.00 -7.65 2.94
N ALA A 178 18.81 -6.68 2.57
CA ALA A 178 18.97 -5.43 3.32
C ALA A 178 17.64 -4.65 3.40
N LEU A 179 16.92 -4.54 2.29
CA LEU A 179 15.60 -3.91 2.24
C LEU A 179 14.60 -4.63 3.15
N MET A 180 14.52 -5.98 3.08
CA MET A 180 13.62 -6.76 3.92
C MET A 180 13.91 -6.59 5.41
N ARG A 181 15.17 -6.54 5.81
CA ARG A 181 15.56 -6.30 7.20
C ARG A 181 15.16 -4.91 7.66
N ALA A 182 15.35 -3.89 6.83
CA ALA A 182 14.94 -2.53 7.14
C ALA A 182 13.40 -2.42 7.27
N GLU A 183 12.64 -3.01 6.36
CA GLU A 183 11.18 -3.03 6.41
C GLU A 183 10.67 -3.76 7.66
N LEU A 184 11.27 -4.90 8.01
CA LEU A 184 10.92 -5.63 9.23
C LEU A 184 11.19 -4.82 10.50
N ALA A 185 12.30 -4.09 10.55
CA ALA A 185 12.63 -3.20 11.67
C ALA A 185 11.59 -2.06 11.78
N ASN A 186 11.28 -1.42 10.66
CA ASN A 186 10.25 -0.38 10.58
C ASN A 186 8.88 -0.88 11.06
N PHE A 187 8.43 -2.03 10.60
CA PHE A 187 7.15 -2.60 11.02
C PHE A 187 7.13 -2.97 12.52
N ARG A 188 8.24 -3.47 13.07
CA ARG A 188 8.36 -3.74 14.50
C ARG A 188 8.27 -2.46 15.33
N GLU A 189 8.96 -1.40 14.90
CA GLU A 189 8.89 -0.11 15.57
C GLU A 189 7.47 0.46 15.55
N ILE A 190 6.82 0.45 14.39
CA ILE A 190 5.42 0.91 14.25
C ILE A 190 4.50 0.09 15.15
N LYS A 191 4.65 -1.24 15.15
CA LYS A 191 3.83 -2.10 16.00
C LYS A 191 4.00 -1.74 17.47
N THR A 192 5.22 -1.74 17.98
CA THR A 192 5.50 -1.48 19.41
C THR A 192 5.07 -0.08 19.84
N LYS A 193 5.23 0.91 18.96
CA LYS A 193 4.96 2.30 19.33
C LYS A 193 3.49 2.71 19.23
N TYR A 194 2.73 2.06 18.34
CA TYR A 194 1.41 2.54 17.94
C TYR A 194 0.30 1.49 17.96
N LEU A 195 0.61 0.21 18.19
CA LEU A 195 -0.37 -0.88 18.14
C LEU A 195 -0.42 -1.75 19.40
N ASP A 196 0.61 -1.72 20.23
CA ASP A 196 0.65 -2.30 21.59
C ASP A 196 0.23 -1.24 22.61
#